data_c242069554d6d8c07bac76af5b3b4ced
#
_entry.id   c242069554d6d8c07bac76af5b3b4ced
#
_cell.length_a   1.000
_cell.length_b   1.000
_cell.length_c   1.000
_cell.angle_alpha   90.00
_cell.angle_beta   90.00
_cell.angle_gamma   90.00
#
_symmetry.space_group_name_H-M   'P 1'
#
loop_
_entity.id
_entity.type
_entity.pdbx_description
1 polymer ?
#
loop_
_entity_poly.entity_id
_entity_poly.type
_entity_poly.pdbx_seq_one_letter_code
_entity_poly.pdbx_strand_id
1 'polypeptide(L)'
;ESHNDFDCNGGAFYDYLIKEGYNKRYKIVWMLRNKKPKNLPPNVTGFNLYTPSFRKTYYMYTAKYMTSDHYILGRKRNGQIACYLDHGTIGLKSFKGKIFLPDELDCILVPSKFLAPILADQYNLTYPNKKQRVLGYPMHDIFYNGGQGDLRKLTNKTYKKVILWMPTFRKSVDFSRMDSTSELALGVPILKDRESCNELNTFLAANNALLIVKIHPMQDLTTVKIKDMSNILVLDANTVKQRGVDNYHLMKDVDALISDYSSAAYDFLHADKPIAYTLDDAEDYKLGFIFENPFDYMPGHIVYNQEEFISFIKDVIDGKDPH
;
A
#
# COMPACT_ATOMS: atom_id res chain seq x y z
N GLU A 1 -12.82 6.19 -8.45
CA GLU A 1 -11.50 6.08 -9.07
C GLU A 1 -10.53 5.57 -8.05
N SER A 2 -9.64 4.67 -8.43
CA SER A 2 -8.60 4.09 -7.59
C SER A 2 -7.30 3.90 -8.39
N HIS A 3 -6.20 3.62 -7.70
CA HIS A 3 -4.86 3.57 -8.29
C HIS A 3 -4.72 2.51 -9.39
N ASN A 4 -5.14 1.26 -9.13
CA ASN A 4 -5.17 0.16 -10.11
C ASN A 4 -6.59 -0.31 -10.39
N ASP A 5 -7.53 0.63 -10.47
CA ASP A 5 -8.96 0.42 -10.70
C ASP A 5 -9.70 -0.14 -9.48
N PHE A 6 -9.63 -1.43 -9.19
CA PHE A 6 -10.42 -2.09 -8.15
C PHE A 6 -9.59 -2.49 -6.91
N ASP A 7 -8.61 -1.69 -6.57
CA ASP A 7 -7.77 -1.88 -5.39
C ASP A 7 -7.92 -0.76 -4.35
N CYS A 8 -7.13 -0.80 -3.29
CA CYS A 8 -7.09 0.19 -2.22
C CYS A 8 -8.48 0.49 -1.60
N ASN A 9 -8.64 1.67 -1.05
CA ASN A 9 -9.90 2.12 -0.43
C ASN A 9 -11.07 2.17 -1.41
N GLY A 10 -10.82 2.59 -2.65
CA GLY A 10 -11.84 2.66 -3.69
C GLY A 10 -12.37 1.28 -4.07
N GLY A 11 -11.48 0.30 -4.22
CA GLY A 11 -11.83 -1.09 -4.51
C GLY A 11 -12.60 -1.73 -3.37
N ALA A 12 -12.10 -1.65 -2.15
CA ALA A 12 -12.76 -2.21 -0.96
C ALA A 12 -14.16 -1.58 -0.73
N PHE A 13 -14.28 -0.27 -0.91
CA PHE A 13 -15.58 0.41 -0.85
C PHE A 13 -16.52 -0.04 -1.96
N TYR A 14 -16.03 -0.23 -3.19
CA TYR A 14 -16.83 -0.76 -4.28
C TYR A 14 -17.33 -2.18 -4.00
N ASP A 15 -16.47 -3.07 -3.50
CA ASP A 15 -16.85 -4.44 -3.16
C ASP A 15 -17.93 -4.47 -2.08
N TYR A 16 -17.82 -3.61 -1.09
CA TYR A 16 -18.89 -3.40 -0.10
C TYR A 16 -20.20 -2.97 -0.75
N LEU A 17 -20.16 -1.96 -1.64
CA LEU A 17 -21.36 -1.48 -2.33
C LEU A 17 -22.06 -2.56 -3.17
N ILE A 18 -21.27 -3.44 -3.81
CA ILE A 18 -21.82 -4.57 -4.58
C ILE A 18 -22.40 -5.65 -3.66
N LYS A 19 -21.66 -6.03 -2.62
CA LYS A 19 -22.08 -7.04 -1.63
C LYS A 19 -23.41 -6.64 -0.98
N GLU A 20 -23.56 -5.39 -0.60
CA GLU A 20 -24.79 -4.86 0.04
C GLU A 20 -25.89 -4.48 -0.97
N GLY A 21 -25.68 -4.73 -2.26
CA GLY A 21 -26.67 -4.52 -3.31
C GLY A 21 -26.98 -3.06 -3.63
N TYR A 22 -26.08 -2.13 -3.30
CA TYR A 22 -26.25 -0.71 -3.64
C TYR A 22 -26.36 -0.45 -5.15
N ASN A 23 -25.75 -1.29 -5.97
CA ASN A 23 -25.92 -1.24 -7.43
C ASN A 23 -27.36 -1.49 -7.91
N LYS A 24 -28.24 -2.05 -7.09
CA LYS A 24 -29.68 -2.19 -7.39
C LYS A 24 -30.43 -0.87 -7.23
N ARG A 25 -29.92 0.06 -6.40
CA ARG A 25 -30.52 1.36 -6.09
C ARG A 25 -29.84 2.53 -6.78
N TYR A 26 -28.54 2.40 -7.04
CA TYR A 26 -27.68 3.44 -7.58
C TYR A 26 -27.00 2.99 -8.86
N LYS A 27 -26.82 3.91 -9.79
CA LYS A 27 -25.89 3.75 -10.90
C LYS A 27 -24.47 3.99 -10.37
N ILE A 28 -23.61 2.96 -10.43
CA ILE A 28 -22.21 3.07 -10.06
C ILE A 28 -21.38 3.30 -11.33
N VAL A 29 -20.60 4.36 -11.34
CA VAL A 29 -19.76 4.75 -12.47
C VAL A 29 -18.31 4.73 -12.03
N TRP A 30 -17.52 3.91 -12.68
CA TRP A 30 -16.12 3.70 -12.36
C TRP A 30 -15.22 4.37 -13.39
N MET A 31 -14.29 5.23 -12.95
CA MET A 31 -13.28 5.85 -13.80
C MET A 31 -12.03 4.99 -13.75
N LEU A 32 -11.75 4.28 -14.83
CA LEU A 32 -10.73 3.24 -14.94
C LEU A 32 -9.48 3.78 -15.61
N ARG A 33 -8.33 3.42 -15.08
CA ARG A 33 -7.02 3.66 -15.69
C ARG A 33 -6.66 2.60 -16.73
N ASN A 34 -7.02 1.36 -16.42
CA ASN A 34 -6.76 0.19 -17.23
C ASN A 34 -7.95 -0.15 -18.13
N LYS A 35 -7.88 -1.31 -18.76
CA LYS A 35 -8.96 -1.79 -19.63
C LYS A 35 -10.19 -2.14 -18.82
N LYS A 36 -11.34 -1.67 -19.29
CA LYS A 36 -12.64 -2.01 -18.71
C LYS A 36 -12.83 -3.54 -18.63
N PRO A 37 -13.20 -4.08 -17.45
CA PRO A 37 -13.59 -5.46 -17.31
C PRO A 37 -14.75 -5.83 -18.24
N LYS A 38 -14.73 -7.05 -18.79
CA LYS A 38 -15.81 -7.53 -19.66
C LYS A 38 -17.13 -7.68 -18.92
N ASN A 39 -17.06 -8.15 -17.67
CA ASN A 39 -18.22 -8.48 -16.85
C ASN A 39 -18.30 -7.56 -15.65
N LEU A 40 -19.06 -6.49 -15.76
CA LEU A 40 -19.40 -5.63 -14.61
C LEU A 40 -20.81 -6.03 -14.11
N PRO A 41 -21.07 -5.92 -12.80
CA PRO A 41 -22.41 -6.15 -12.23
C PRO A 41 -23.47 -5.25 -12.86
N PRO A 42 -24.76 -5.61 -12.77
CA PRO A 42 -25.85 -4.75 -13.22
C PRO A 42 -25.75 -3.33 -12.63
N ASN A 43 -26.12 -2.31 -13.41
CA ASN A 43 -26.03 -0.89 -13.05
C ASN A 43 -24.62 -0.37 -12.74
N VAL A 44 -23.57 -1.15 -13.01
CA VAL A 44 -22.18 -0.69 -12.96
C VAL A 44 -21.69 -0.40 -14.37
N THR A 45 -21.00 0.71 -14.56
CA THR A 45 -20.35 1.03 -15.84
C THR A 45 -18.96 1.62 -15.61
N GLY A 46 -18.03 1.29 -16.50
CA GLY A 46 -16.66 1.81 -16.47
C GLY A 46 -16.39 2.69 -17.68
N PHE A 47 -15.63 3.76 -17.46
CA PHE A 47 -15.07 4.62 -18.50
C PHE A 47 -13.56 4.73 -18.30
N ASN A 48 -12.82 4.74 -19.40
CA ASN A 48 -11.39 5.02 -19.31
C ASN A 48 -11.16 6.47 -18.82
N LEU A 49 -10.30 6.63 -17.82
CA LEU A 49 -10.04 7.92 -17.18
C LEU A 49 -9.47 8.95 -18.17
N TYR A 50 -8.59 8.50 -19.05
CA TYR A 50 -7.84 9.36 -19.95
C TYR A 50 -8.54 9.64 -21.28
N THR A 51 -9.48 8.78 -21.69
CA THR A 51 -10.19 8.95 -22.97
C THR A 51 -11.34 9.93 -22.82
N PRO A 52 -11.43 11.00 -23.61
CA PRO A 52 -12.59 11.90 -23.64
C PRO A 52 -13.88 11.16 -23.96
N SER A 53 -14.97 11.51 -23.27
CA SER A 53 -16.30 10.92 -23.51
C SER A 53 -17.40 11.81 -22.98
N PHE A 54 -18.38 12.16 -23.81
CA PHE A 54 -19.55 12.93 -23.38
C PHE A 54 -20.34 12.24 -22.26
N ARG A 55 -20.46 10.89 -22.32
CA ARG A 55 -21.13 10.12 -21.26
C ARG A 55 -20.36 10.19 -19.93
N LYS A 56 -19.03 10.10 -19.99
CA LYS A 56 -18.18 10.26 -18.80
C LYS A 56 -18.40 11.64 -18.18
N THR A 57 -18.34 12.68 -18.98
CA THR A 57 -18.55 14.06 -18.54
C THR A 57 -19.95 14.23 -17.95
N TYR A 58 -20.99 13.71 -18.64
CA TYR A 58 -22.35 13.72 -18.12
C TYR A 58 -22.43 13.11 -16.71
N TYR A 59 -21.85 11.91 -16.48
CA TYR A 59 -21.87 11.29 -15.16
C TYR A 59 -21.05 12.08 -14.13
N MET A 60 -19.92 12.65 -14.50
CA MET A 60 -19.13 13.49 -13.59
C MET A 60 -19.92 14.71 -13.08
N TYR A 61 -20.77 15.30 -13.94
CA TYR A 61 -21.58 16.46 -13.56
C TYR A 61 -22.92 16.09 -12.92
N THR A 62 -23.45 14.90 -13.17
CA THR A 62 -24.78 14.49 -12.66
C THR A 62 -24.73 13.58 -11.44
N ALA A 63 -23.59 12.94 -11.16
CA ALA A 63 -23.41 12.12 -9.98
C ALA A 63 -23.72 12.92 -8.70
N LYS A 64 -24.39 12.29 -7.75
CA LYS A 64 -24.64 12.87 -6.42
C LYS A 64 -23.44 12.69 -5.51
N TYR A 65 -22.80 11.53 -5.57
CA TYR A 65 -21.63 11.17 -4.77
C TYR A 65 -20.44 10.95 -5.68
N MET A 66 -19.29 11.48 -5.29
CA MET A 66 -18.02 11.31 -5.98
C MET A 66 -16.99 10.84 -4.97
N THR A 67 -16.32 9.72 -5.24
CA THR A 67 -15.26 9.20 -4.39
C THR A 67 -14.01 8.93 -5.21
N SER A 68 -12.87 9.14 -4.60
CA SER A 68 -11.56 8.85 -5.18
C SER A 68 -10.57 8.55 -4.06
N ASP A 69 -9.59 7.71 -4.34
CA ASP A 69 -8.53 7.39 -3.40
C ASP A 69 -7.12 7.76 -3.89
N HIS A 70 -6.98 8.15 -5.13
CA HIS A 70 -5.69 8.55 -5.69
C HIS A 70 -5.67 9.99 -6.21
N TYR A 71 -6.62 10.38 -7.06
CA TYR A 71 -6.79 11.79 -7.44
C TYR A 71 -7.77 12.49 -6.53
N ILE A 72 -7.36 13.62 -5.97
CA ILE A 72 -8.24 14.41 -5.11
C ILE A 72 -9.20 15.22 -6.01
N LEU A 73 -10.46 14.82 -6.01
CA LEU A 73 -11.50 15.40 -6.85
C LEU A 73 -12.48 16.21 -6.01
N GLY A 74 -12.62 17.49 -6.32
CA GLY A 74 -13.72 18.33 -5.80
C GLY A 74 -15.01 18.18 -6.59
N ARG A 75 -16.11 18.65 -6.01
CA ARG A 75 -17.41 18.78 -6.67
C ARG A 75 -17.29 19.54 -7.98
N LYS A 76 -18.12 19.17 -8.93
CA LYS A 76 -18.26 19.88 -10.23
C LYS A 76 -19.46 20.83 -10.26
N ARG A 77 -20.37 20.69 -9.31
CA ARG A 77 -21.54 21.56 -9.14
C ARG A 77 -22.11 21.48 -7.72
N ASN A 78 -22.99 22.42 -7.38
CA ASN A 78 -23.73 22.36 -6.14
C ASN A 78 -24.64 21.13 -6.07
N GLY A 79 -24.80 20.58 -4.86
CA GLY A 79 -25.61 19.39 -4.59
C GLY A 79 -24.90 18.06 -4.84
N GLN A 80 -23.64 18.07 -5.27
CA GLN A 80 -22.75 16.89 -5.21
C GLN A 80 -22.05 16.82 -3.85
N ILE A 81 -21.61 15.64 -3.51
CA ILE A 81 -20.75 15.36 -2.35
C ILE A 81 -19.50 14.67 -2.87
N ALA A 82 -18.34 15.30 -2.66
CA ALA A 82 -17.02 14.77 -3.04
C ALA A 82 -16.26 14.31 -1.78
N CYS A 83 -15.84 13.06 -1.78
CA CYS A 83 -15.08 12.47 -0.68
C CYS A 83 -13.78 11.85 -1.19
N TYR A 84 -12.68 12.23 -0.56
CA TYR A 84 -11.38 11.60 -0.78
C TYR A 84 -11.19 10.49 0.25
N LEU A 85 -11.01 9.27 -0.25
CA LEU A 85 -10.89 8.08 0.59
C LEU A 85 -9.45 7.85 1.07
N ASP A 86 -8.48 8.60 0.49
CA ASP A 86 -7.06 8.37 0.64
C ASP A 86 -6.62 6.98 0.12
N HIS A 87 -5.32 6.67 0.13
CA HIS A 87 -4.80 5.43 -0.47
C HIS A 87 -3.72 4.74 0.39
N GLY A 88 -3.69 5.02 1.68
CA GLY A 88 -2.80 4.40 2.66
C GLY A 88 -2.81 5.16 3.96
N THR A 89 -2.55 4.46 5.04
CA THR A 89 -2.28 5.11 6.32
C THR A 89 -1.07 6.03 6.17
N ILE A 90 -1.10 7.17 6.84
CA ILE A 90 0.07 8.06 6.82
C ILE A 90 1.28 7.30 7.34
N GLY A 91 2.33 7.24 6.53
CA GLY A 91 3.61 6.72 6.94
C GLY A 91 4.43 7.81 7.65
N LEU A 92 5.73 7.57 7.77
CA LEU A 92 6.64 8.55 8.40
C LEU A 92 6.97 9.75 7.50
N LYS A 93 6.74 9.63 6.20
CA LYS A 93 7.14 10.62 5.17
C LYS A 93 6.26 11.85 5.20
N SER A 94 6.87 13.04 5.28
CA SER A 94 6.14 14.29 5.17
C SER A 94 5.75 14.60 3.72
N PHE A 95 4.50 15.02 3.53
CA PHE A 95 4.00 15.56 2.26
C PHE A 95 3.43 16.98 2.41
N LYS A 96 3.67 17.61 3.53
CA LYS A 96 3.24 18.99 3.80
C LYS A 96 3.72 19.94 2.71
N GLY A 97 2.80 20.75 2.20
CA GLY A 97 3.09 21.68 1.09
C GLY A 97 3.22 21.05 -0.29
N LYS A 98 3.05 19.72 -0.43
CA LYS A 98 3.11 19.01 -1.72
C LYS A 98 1.72 18.62 -2.24
N ILE A 99 0.74 18.47 -1.34
CA ILE A 99 -0.62 18.07 -1.67
C ILE A 99 -1.59 19.10 -1.12
N PHE A 100 -2.49 19.59 -1.97
CA PHE A 100 -3.50 20.56 -1.61
C PHE A 100 -4.89 20.00 -1.86
N LEU A 101 -5.78 20.16 -0.87
CA LEU A 101 -7.17 19.77 -1.00
C LEU A 101 -7.94 20.88 -1.68
N PRO A 102 -8.74 20.60 -2.74
CA PRO A 102 -9.60 21.61 -3.35
C PRO A 102 -10.70 22.05 -2.37
N ASP A 103 -11.10 23.31 -2.48
CA ASP A 103 -12.17 23.88 -1.64
C ASP A 103 -13.50 23.12 -1.82
N GLU A 104 -13.76 22.63 -3.02
CA GLU A 104 -14.93 21.84 -3.38
C GLU A 104 -14.92 20.41 -2.86
N LEU A 105 -13.87 19.96 -2.14
CA LEU A 105 -13.86 18.68 -1.45
C LEU A 105 -14.67 18.78 -0.16
N ASP A 106 -15.66 17.91 0.02
CA ASP A 106 -16.55 17.93 1.19
C ASP A 106 -16.02 17.09 2.34
N CYS A 107 -15.36 15.98 2.05
CA CYS A 107 -14.81 15.12 3.09
C CYS A 107 -13.54 14.37 2.66
N ILE A 108 -12.71 14.07 3.64
CA ILE A 108 -11.55 13.19 3.56
C ILE A 108 -11.65 12.16 4.68
N LEU A 109 -11.41 10.89 4.36
CA LEU A 109 -11.30 9.85 5.37
C LEU A 109 -10.01 10.01 6.16
N VAL A 110 -10.10 9.67 7.43
CA VAL A 110 -8.99 9.68 8.37
C VAL A 110 -8.99 8.37 9.12
N PRO A 111 -7.84 7.66 9.21
CA PRO A 111 -7.82 6.30 9.76
C PRO A 111 -8.04 6.25 11.27
N SER A 112 -7.64 7.29 12.03
CA SER A 112 -7.79 7.31 13.48
C SER A 112 -7.86 8.72 14.06
N LYS A 113 -8.34 8.82 15.29
CA LYS A 113 -8.34 10.10 16.05
C LYS A 113 -6.93 10.62 16.27
N PHE A 114 -5.96 9.73 16.49
CA PHE A 114 -4.55 10.09 16.66
C PHE A 114 -3.99 10.77 15.40
N LEU A 115 -4.30 10.24 14.22
CA LEU A 115 -3.79 10.77 12.96
C LEU A 115 -4.55 12.00 12.44
N ALA A 116 -5.73 12.31 13.00
CA ALA A 116 -6.54 13.42 12.52
C ALA A 116 -5.84 14.80 12.58
N PRO A 117 -5.22 15.23 13.70
CA PRO A 117 -4.47 16.49 13.74
C PRO A 117 -3.23 16.47 12.85
N ILE A 118 -2.55 15.33 12.75
CA ILE A 118 -1.35 15.16 11.93
C ILE A 118 -1.70 15.31 10.44
N LEU A 119 -2.74 14.62 9.98
CA LEU A 119 -3.23 14.75 8.60
C LEU A 119 -3.76 16.15 8.30
N ALA A 120 -4.41 16.82 9.26
CA ALA A 120 -4.81 18.20 9.09
C ALA A 120 -3.58 19.09 8.78
N ASP A 121 -2.53 18.97 9.57
CA ASP A 121 -1.28 19.69 9.34
C ASP A 121 -0.64 19.37 7.98
N GLN A 122 -0.57 18.10 7.61
CA GLN A 122 -0.01 17.68 6.32
C GLN A 122 -0.80 18.18 5.11
N TYR A 123 -2.12 18.34 5.23
CA TYR A 123 -3.00 18.90 4.18
C TYR A 123 -3.20 20.42 4.31
N ASN A 124 -2.44 21.11 5.17
CA ASN A 124 -2.58 22.54 5.46
C ASN A 124 -4.01 22.93 5.90
N LEU A 125 -4.65 22.07 6.65
CA LEU A 125 -5.95 22.35 7.28
C LEU A 125 -5.76 22.75 8.74
N THR A 126 -6.64 23.61 9.23
CA THR A 126 -6.77 23.83 10.69
C THR A 126 -7.42 22.61 11.33
N TYR A 127 -6.98 22.25 12.54
CA TYR A 127 -7.63 21.19 13.32
C TYR A 127 -8.35 21.79 14.53
N PRO A 128 -9.57 21.36 14.87
CA PRO A 128 -10.41 20.36 14.16
C PRO A 128 -10.98 20.90 12.84
N ASN A 129 -11.14 20.01 11.85
CA ASN A 129 -11.63 20.38 10.53
C ASN A 129 -12.89 19.60 10.14
N LYS A 130 -13.90 20.32 9.61
CA LYS A 130 -15.18 19.74 9.23
C LYS A 130 -15.10 18.77 8.02
N LYS A 131 -14.04 18.85 7.21
CA LYS A 131 -13.82 17.94 6.09
C LYS A 131 -13.36 16.56 6.54
N GLN A 132 -12.69 16.45 7.70
CA GLN A 132 -12.18 15.18 8.19
C GLN A 132 -13.30 14.28 8.72
N ARG A 133 -13.24 12.99 8.34
CA ARG A 133 -14.13 11.92 8.82
C ARG A 133 -13.28 10.79 9.37
N VAL A 134 -13.25 10.66 10.69
CA VAL A 134 -12.52 9.59 11.38
C VAL A 134 -13.37 8.33 11.35
N LEU A 135 -13.22 7.53 10.30
CA LEU A 135 -14.03 6.34 10.02
C LEU A 135 -13.18 5.09 9.77
N GLY A 136 -11.85 5.20 9.78
CA GLY A 136 -10.97 4.14 9.29
C GLY A 136 -10.88 4.13 7.76
N TYR A 137 -10.18 3.15 7.22
CA TYR A 137 -10.04 2.94 5.79
C TYR A 137 -10.73 1.63 5.35
N PRO A 138 -11.56 1.65 4.30
CA PRO A 138 -12.27 0.45 3.83
C PRO A 138 -11.34 -0.73 3.50
N MET A 139 -10.13 -0.46 3.00
CA MET A 139 -9.17 -1.51 2.64
C MET A 139 -8.66 -2.31 3.85
N HIS A 140 -8.76 -1.77 5.07
CA HIS A 140 -8.34 -2.47 6.28
C HIS A 140 -9.33 -3.57 6.69
N ASP A 141 -10.56 -3.54 6.21
CA ASP A 141 -11.58 -4.53 6.51
C ASP A 141 -11.13 -5.96 6.14
N ILE A 142 -10.20 -6.11 5.19
CA ILE A 142 -9.65 -7.42 4.80
C ILE A 142 -8.99 -8.16 5.96
N PHE A 143 -8.42 -7.46 6.93
CA PHE A 143 -7.77 -8.07 8.08
C PHE A 143 -8.78 -8.65 9.07
N TYR A 144 -10.00 -8.12 9.10
CA TYR A 144 -11.07 -8.50 10.02
C TYR A 144 -12.12 -9.40 9.38
N ASN A 145 -12.36 -9.24 8.09
CA ASN A 145 -13.32 -10.06 7.38
C ASN A 145 -12.71 -11.41 7.00
N GLY A 146 -13.46 -12.49 7.21
CA GLY A 146 -13.12 -13.80 6.67
C GLY A 146 -12.99 -13.71 5.13
N GLY A 147 -12.08 -14.46 4.54
CA GLY A 147 -11.86 -14.49 3.09
C GLY A 147 -10.48 -15.03 2.77
N GLN A 148 -10.30 -15.47 1.54
CA GLN A 148 -9.00 -15.96 1.09
C GLN A 148 -8.08 -14.78 0.79
N GLY A 149 -6.82 -14.90 1.22
CA GLY A 149 -5.77 -14.03 0.77
C GLY A 149 -5.22 -14.45 -0.60
N ASP A 150 -4.14 -13.81 -1.00
CA ASP A 150 -3.59 -13.95 -2.36
C ASP A 150 -2.32 -14.80 -2.45
N LEU A 151 -1.85 -15.38 -1.34
CA LEU A 151 -0.64 -16.20 -1.33
C LEU A 151 -0.72 -17.38 -2.30
N ARG A 152 -1.89 -18.00 -2.44
CA ARG A 152 -2.11 -19.14 -3.35
C ARG A 152 -2.01 -18.78 -4.84
N LYS A 153 -2.12 -17.49 -5.18
CA LYS A 153 -1.84 -17.01 -6.54
C LYS A 153 -0.34 -17.00 -6.87
N LEU A 154 0.51 -17.02 -5.84
CA LEU A 154 1.95 -16.98 -5.97
C LEU A 154 2.62 -18.33 -5.90
N THR A 155 2.14 -19.20 -4.99
CA THR A 155 2.73 -20.52 -4.75
C THR A 155 1.70 -21.52 -4.29
N ASN A 156 1.86 -22.78 -4.74
CA ASN A 156 1.09 -23.92 -4.26
C ASN A 156 1.80 -24.69 -3.13
N LYS A 157 3.07 -24.35 -2.86
CA LYS A 157 3.84 -24.94 -1.76
C LYS A 157 3.28 -24.47 -0.42
N THR A 158 3.44 -25.31 0.59
CA THR A 158 3.13 -24.97 1.99
C THR A 158 4.43 -24.73 2.73
N TYR A 159 4.49 -23.61 3.41
CA TYR A 159 5.63 -23.21 4.23
C TYR A 159 5.21 -23.14 5.69
N LYS A 160 6.18 -23.33 6.61
CA LYS A 160 5.96 -23.15 8.04
C LYS A 160 5.64 -21.69 8.36
N LYS A 161 6.38 -20.78 7.70
CA LYS A 161 6.20 -19.32 7.81
C LYS A 161 6.41 -18.65 6.48
N VAL A 162 5.67 -17.57 6.24
CA VAL A 162 5.80 -16.71 5.07
C VAL A 162 6.03 -15.28 5.54
N ILE A 163 7.12 -14.68 5.13
CA ILE A 163 7.49 -13.31 5.45
C ILE A 163 7.36 -12.45 4.20
N LEU A 164 6.68 -11.31 4.30
CA LEU A 164 6.60 -10.33 3.22
C LEU A 164 7.58 -9.19 3.49
N TRP A 165 8.43 -8.90 2.53
CA TRP A 165 9.34 -7.76 2.58
C TRP A 165 8.96 -6.73 1.52
N MET A 166 8.62 -5.52 1.95
CA MET A 166 8.17 -4.42 1.11
C MET A 166 9.08 -3.19 1.29
N PRO A 167 10.27 -3.21 0.70
CA PRO A 167 11.17 -2.06 0.77
C PRO A 167 10.62 -0.89 -0.06
N THR A 168 10.81 0.34 0.43
CA THR A 168 10.56 1.56 -0.34
C THR A 168 11.61 1.69 -1.45
N PHE A 169 11.23 2.28 -2.58
CA PHE A 169 12.18 2.60 -3.63
C PHE A 169 13.15 3.71 -3.17
N ARG A 170 14.38 3.68 -3.70
CA ARG A 170 15.38 4.72 -3.47
C ARG A 170 15.45 5.68 -4.67
N LYS A 171 15.26 5.15 -5.87
CA LYS A 171 15.30 5.89 -7.12
C LYS A 171 14.11 5.51 -8.00
N SER A 172 13.35 6.51 -8.48
CA SER A 172 12.21 6.24 -9.36
C SER A 172 12.65 6.01 -10.81
N VAL A 173 11.80 5.31 -11.57
CA VAL A 173 12.03 4.97 -13.00
C VAL A 173 12.32 6.21 -13.86
N ASP A 174 11.59 7.28 -13.61
CA ASP A 174 11.68 8.52 -14.39
C ASP A 174 12.64 9.57 -13.80
N PHE A 175 13.36 9.19 -12.72
CA PHE A 175 14.25 10.08 -11.95
C PHE A 175 13.56 11.33 -11.38
N SER A 176 12.24 11.41 -11.45
CA SER A 176 11.46 12.53 -10.92
C SER A 176 11.52 12.61 -9.41
N ARG A 177 11.85 11.49 -8.75
CA ARG A 177 11.93 11.37 -7.30
C ARG A 177 13.09 10.48 -6.88
N MET A 178 13.86 10.99 -5.93
CA MET A 178 14.96 10.28 -5.26
C MET A 178 14.75 10.39 -3.75
N ASP A 179 14.32 9.29 -3.13
CA ASP A 179 13.99 9.25 -1.71
C ASP A 179 15.24 9.06 -0.85
N SER A 180 16.30 8.45 -1.40
CA SER A 180 17.60 8.27 -0.75
C SER A 180 18.76 8.43 -1.75
N THR A 181 19.93 8.79 -1.25
CA THR A 181 21.18 8.80 -2.02
C THR A 181 21.91 7.48 -2.01
N SER A 182 21.51 6.53 -1.17
CA SER A 182 22.12 5.22 -1.07
C SER A 182 21.99 4.44 -2.38
N GLU A 183 23.11 3.89 -2.84
CA GLU A 183 23.14 2.92 -3.92
C GLU A 183 23.08 1.51 -3.33
N LEU A 184 21.91 0.88 -3.44
CA LEU A 184 21.72 -0.49 -2.96
C LEU A 184 22.25 -1.48 -3.98
N ALA A 185 23.26 -2.27 -3.60
CA ALA A 185 23.98 -3.17 -4.50
C ALA A 185 23.09 -4.16 -5.25
N LEU A 186 22.03 -4.66 -4.60
CA LEU A 186 21.03 -5.57 -5.18
C LEU A 186 19.67 -4.91 -5.42
N GLY A 187 19.57 -3.59 -5.21
CA GLY A 187 18.33 -2.82 -5.35
C GLY A 187 17.36 -2.99 -4.19
N VAL A 188 17.79 -3.64 -3.11
CA VAL A 188 17.06 -3.81 -1.85
C VAL A 188 17.99 -3.51 -0.67
N PRO A 189 17.47 -3.04 0.48
CA PRO A 189 18.26 -2.84 1.70
C PRO A 189 18.92 -4.12 2.20
N ILE A 190 19.81 -4.02 3.16
CA ILE A 190 20.39 -5.14 3.93
C ILE A 190 21.27 -6.10 3.10
N LEU A 191 20.78 -6.59 1.95
CA LEU A 191 21.50 -7.57 1.14
C LEU A 191 22.52 -6.89 0.23
N LYS A 192 23.81 -7.20 0.44
CA LYS A 192 24.92 -6.51 -0.22
C LYS A 192 25.40 -7.20 -1.50
N ASP A 193 25.25 -8.51 -1.59
CA ASP A 193 25.78 -9.32 -2.67
C ASP A 193 25.03 -10.65 -2.84
N ARG A 194 25.50 -11.48 -3.76
CA ARG A 194 24.91 -12.79 -4.03
C ARG A 194 25.15 -13.79 -2.90
N GLU A 195 26.24 -13.65 -2.15
CA GLU A 195 26.57 -14.53 -1.03
C GLU A 195 25.56 -14.33 0.10
N SER A 196 25.28 -13.08 0.45
CA SER A 196 24.23 -12.72 1.42
C SER A 196 22.84 -13.26 1.05
N CYS A 197 22.48 -13.23 -0.26
CA CYS A 197 21.25 -13.86 -0.73
C CYS A 197 21.27 -15.39 -0.58
N ASN A 198 22.40 -16.05 -0.87
CA ASN A 198 22.54 -17.49 -0.75
C ASN A 198 22.45 -17.97 0.70
N GLU A 199 23.08 -17.25 1.63
CA GLU A 199 23.00 -17.52 3.07
C GLU A 199 21.55 -17.41 3.56
N LEU A 200 20.88 -16.31 3.23
CA LEU A 200 19.47 -16.10 3.58
C LEU A 200 18.58 -17.20 2.99
N ASN A 201 18.75 -17.53 1.72
CA ASN A 201 17.95 -18.58 1.08
C ASN A 201 18.20 -19.96 1.69
N THR A 202 19.44 -20.28 2.05
CA THR A 202 19.81 -21.53 2.73
C THR A 202 19.15 -21.61 4.11
N PHE A 203 19.18 -20.50 4.87
CA PHE A 203 18.52 -20.40 6.16
C PHE A 203 16.98 -20.61 6.02
N LEU A 204 16.34 -19.92 5.07
CA LEU A 204 14.91 -20.05 4.79
C LEU A 204 14.54 -21.49 4.39
N ALA A 205 15.34 -22.11 3.53
CA ALA A 205 15.10 -23.49 3.07
C ALA A 205 15.22 -24.49 4.23
N ALA A 206 16.23 -24.37 5.07
CA ALA A 206 16.43 -25.23 6.25
C ALA A 206 15.26 -25.15 7.25
N ASN A 207 14.55 -24.03 7.27
CA ASN A 207 13.42 -23.77 8.18
C ASN A 207 12.04 -23.88 7.53
N ASN A 208 11.96 -24.31 6.28
CA ASN A 208 10.73 -24.36 5.48
C ASN A 208 9.96 -23.03 5.51
N ALA A 209 10.67 -21.90 5.38
CA ALA A 209 10.13 -20.57 5.33
C ALA A 209 10.23 -19.97 3.93
N LEU A 210 9.35 -19.03 3.59
CA LEU A 210 9.34 -18.28 2.33
C LEU A 210 9.52 -16.79 2.64
N LEU A 211 10.43 -16.13 1.95
CA LEU A 211 10.52 -14.68 1.87
C LEU A 211 9.96 -14.20 0.54
N ILE A 212 8.96 -13.32 0.58
CA ILE A 212 8.41 -12.64 -0.60
C ILE A 212 8.95 -11.21 -0.60
N VAL A 213 9.78 -10.87 -1.57
CA VAL A 213 10.32 -9.51 -1.75
C VAL A 213 9.47 -8.79 -2.78
N LYS A 214 8.65 -7.85 -2.31
CA LYS A 214 7.76 -7.10 -3.19
C LYS A 214 8.35 -5.74 -3.52
N ILE A 215 8.84 -5.62 -4.75
CA ILE A 215 9.45 -4.40 -5.27
C ILE A 215 8.38 -3.30 -5.44
N HIS A 216 8.72 -2.09 -5.02
CA HIS A 216 7.83 -0.94 -5.16
C HIS A 216 7.56 -0.63 -6.65
N PRO A 217 6.31 -0.32 -7.09
CA PRO A 217 6.00 -0.05 -8.49
C PRO A 217 6.81 1.09 -9.14
N MET A 218 7.25 2.06 -8.35
CA MET A 218 8.07 3.19 -8.83
C MET A 218 9.58 2.89 -8.86
N GLN A 219 10.02 1.73 -8.37
CA GLN A 219 11.44 1.38 -8.38
C GLN A 219 11.93 1.20 -9.81
N ASP A 220 13.08 1.78 -10.11
CA ASP A 220 13.82 1.46 -11.33
C ASP A 220 14.27 -0.01 -11.31
N LEU A 221 13.62 -0.83 -12.10
CA LEU A 221 13.88 -2.27 -12.16
C LEU A 221 15.28 -2.62 -12.69
N THR A 222 15.96 -1.69 -13.36
CA THR A 222 17.35 -1.91 -13.82
C THR A 222 18.33 -1.98 -12.65
N THR A 223 17.95 -1.40 -11.51
CA THR A 223 18.74 -1.44 -10.26
C THR A 223 18.47 -2.70 -9.44
N VAL A 224 17.39 -3.43 -9.72
CA VAL A 224 16.98 -4.61 -8.96
C VAL A 224 17.72 -5.84 -9.49
N LYS A 225 18.69 -6.32 -8.72
CA LYS A 225 19.53 -7.49 -9.08
C LYS A 225 19.21 -8.74 -8.27
N ILE A 226 18.40 -8.61 -7.18
CA ILE A 226 17.88 -9.77 -6.46
C ILE A 226 16.95 -10.56 -7.39
N LYS A 227 17.00 -11.89 -7.29
CA LYS A 227 16.25 -12.82 -8.15
C LYS A 227 15.55 -13.88 -7.32
N ASP A 228 14.56 -14.54 -7.94
CA ASP A 228 13.93 -15.73 -7.38
C ASP A 228 14.96 -16.79 -7.04
N MET A 229 14.75 -17.42 -5.89
CA MET A 229 15.49 -18.58 -5.39
C MET A 229 14.50 -19.63 -4.87
N SER A 230 14.97 -20.73 -4.31
CA SER A 230 14.07 -21.79 -3.83
C SER A 230 13.07 -21.32 -2.76
N ASN A 231 13.49 -20.37 -1.91
CA ASN A 231 12.72 -19.85 -0.78
C ASN A 231 12.70 -18.30 -0.72
N ILE A 232 13.12 -17.64 -1.80
CA ILE A 232 12.99 -16.20 -2.00
C ILE A 232 12.20 -16.00 -3.30
N LEU A 233 11.06 -15.29 -3.24
CA LEU A 233 10.23 -14.93 -4.38
C LEU A 233 10.24 -13.42 -4.58
N VAL A 234 10.62 -12.94 -5.75
CA VAL A 234 10.69 -11.51 -6.06
C VAL A 234 9.48 -11.11 -6.91
N LEU A 235 8.70 -10.17 -6.42
CA LEU A 235 7.49 -9.67 -7.10
C LEU A 235 7.70 -8.24 -7.56
N ASP A 236 7.76 -8.03 -8.86
CA ASP A 236 7.66 -6.73 -9.49
C ASP A 236 6.20 -6.35 -9.81
N ALA A 237 5.97 -5.11 -10.24
CA ALA A 237 4.64 -4.61 -10.57
C ALA A 237 3.98 -5.42 -11.71
N ASN A 238 4.75 -5.94 -12.67
CA ASN A 238 4.23 -6.74 -13.78
C ASN A 238 3.74 -8.10 -13.30
N THR A 239 4.54 -8.77 -12.47
CA THR A 239 4.19 -10.06 -11.87
C THR A 239 2.95 -9.94 -10.98
N VAL A 240 2.89 -8.92 -10.13
CA VAL A 240 1.72 -8.61 -9.29
C VAL A 240 0.46 -8.46 -10.15
N LYS A 241 0.55 -7.64 -11.21
CA LYS A 241 -0.59 -7.42 -12.13
C LYS A 241 -0.99 -8.68 -12.91
N GLN A 242 -0.04 -9.43 -13.44
CA GLN A 242 -0.30 -10.66 -14.21
C GLN A 242 -0.98 -11.73 -13.36
N ARG A 243 -0.59 -11.87 -12.10
CA ARG A 243 -1.14 -12.84 -11.15
C ARG A 243 -2.38 -12.33 -10.43
N GLY A 244 -2.75 -11.06 -10.61
CA GLY A 244 -3.91 -10.44 -9.96
C GLY A 244 -3.79 -10.42 -8.44
N VAL A 245 -2.59 -10.16 -7.93
CA VAL A 245 -2.29 -10.10 -6.49
C VAL A 245 -2.63 -8.71 -5.97
N ASP A 246 -3.44 -8.64 -4.92
CA ASP A 246 -3.66 -7.44 -4.13
C ASP A 246 -2.71 -7.40 -2.91
N ASN A 247 -2.20 -6.22 -2.57
CA ASN A 247 -1.25 -6.05 -1.47
C ASN A 247 -1.85 -6.43 -0.12
N TYR A 248 -3.06 -5.99 0.15
CA TYR A 248 -3.73 -6.21 1.46
C TYR A 248 -4.20 -7.66 1.60
N HIS A 249 -4.64 -8.27 0.49
CA HIS A 249 -4.93 -9.71 0.45
C HIS A 249 -3.67 -10.55 0.67
N LEU A 250 -2.52 -10.11 0.15
CA LEU A 250 -1.25 -10.79 0.41
C LEU A 250 -0.78 -10.59 1.86
N MET A 251 -0.87 -9.36 2.38
CA MET A 251 -0.54 -9.04 3.77
C MET A 251 -1.34 -9.88 4.78
N LYS A 252 -2.60 -10.19 4.48
CA LYS A 252 -3.43 -11.04 5.32
C LYS A 252 -2.86 -12.44 5.49
N ASP A 253 -2.27 -13.01 4.45
CA ASP A 253 -1.81 -14.40 4.41
C ASP A 253 -0.41 -14.62 4.97
N VAL A 254 0.38 -13.56 5.13
CA VAL A 254 1.77 -13.69 5.62
C VAL A 254 1.84 -13.67 7.14
N ASP A 255 2.92 -14.21 7.69
CA ASP A 255 3.14 -14.31 9.13
C ASP A 255 3.87 -13.10 9.72
N ALA A 256 4.59 -12.33 8.90
CA ALA A 256 5.29 -11.12 9.31
C ALA A 256 5.50 -10.18 8.12
N LEU A 257 5.69 -8.90 8.41
CA LEU A 257 6.09 -7.89 7.43
C LEU A 257 7.47 -7.33 7.78
N ILE A 258 8.32 -7.18 6.77
CA ILE A 258 9.51 -6.35 6.83
C ILE A 258 9.28 -5.16 5.90
N SER A 259 9.53 -3.95 6.37
CA SER A 259 9.37 -2.72 5.60
C SER A 259 10.47 -1.72 5.96
N ASP A 260 10.26 -0.47 5.68
CA ASP A 260 11.13 0.65 6.06
C ASP A 260 10.26 1.89 6.36
N TYR A 261 10.37 2.95 5.59
CA TYR A 261 9.58 4.20 5.75
C TYR A 261 8.18 4.14 5.12
N SER A 262 7.73 2.97 4.68
CA SER A 262 6.46 2.80 3.97
C SER A 262 5.26 2.86 4.90
N SER A 263 4.16 3.45 4.41
CA SER A 263 2.84 3.38 5.06
C SER A 263 2.31 1.95 5.21
N ALA A 264 2.79 1.01 4.38
CA ALA A 264 2.41 -0.39 4.44
C ALA A 264 2.62 -1.05 5.82
N ALA A 265 3.65 -0.61 6.56
CA ALA A 265 3.91 -1.09 7.91
C ALA A 265 2.77 -0.71 8.87
N TYR A 266 2.24 0.51 8.76
CA TYR A 266 1.13 0.98 9.59
C TYR A 266 -0.21 0.33 9.21
N ASP A 267 -0.41 0.06 7.92
CA ASP A 267 -1.58 -0.71 7.46
C ASP A 267 -1.52 -2.15 7.97
N PHE A 268 -0.31 -2.74 8.05
CA PHE A 268 -0.11 -4.11 8.54
C PHE A 268 -0.33 -4.27 10.05
N LEU A 269 -0.31 -3.19 10.84
CA LEU A 269 -0.68 -3.24 12.27
C LEU A 269 -2.08 -3.84 12.50
N HIS A 270 -2.97 -3.70 11.52
CA HIS A 270 -4.29 -4.34 11.57
C HIS A 270 -4.25 -5.87 11.49
N ALA A 271 -3.13 -6.46 11.07
CA ALA A 271 -2.95 -7.91 11.04
C ALA A 271 -2.56 -8.49 12.40
N ASP A 272 -2.12 -7.65 13.35
CA ASP A 272 -1.62 -8.05 14.67
C ASP A 272 -0.53 -9.13 14.56
N LYS A 273 0.49 -8.86 13.73
CA LYS A 273 1.60 -9.76 13.41
C LYS A 273 2.92 -9.01 13.46
N PRO A 274 4.06 -9.73 13.66
CA PRO A 274 5.38 -9.13 13.75
C PRO A 274 5.75 -8.23 12.59
N ILE A 275 6.38 -7.09 12.92
CA ILE A 275 6.89 -6.11 11.95
C ILE A 275 8.37 -5.84 12.22
N ALA A 276 9.17 -5.72 11.15
CA ALA A 276 10.51 -5.18 11.22
C ALA A 276 10.71 -4.03 10.24
N TYR A 277 11.62 -3.12 10.59
CA TYR A 277 11.99 -1.95 9.79
C TYR A 277 13.47 -2.01 9.43
N THR A 278 13.78 -2.05 8.13
CA THR A 278 15.16 -1.98 7.63
C THR A 278 15.59 -0.52 7.52
N LEU A 279 16.59 -0.13 8.29
CA LEU A 279 17.07 1.24 8.42
C LEU A 279 18.58 1.37 8.22
N ASP A 280 19.17 0.49 7.43
CA ASP A 280 20.60 0.47 7.10
C ASP A 280 21.06 1.71 6.32
N ASP A 281 20.14 2.46 5.71
CA ASP A 281 20.38 3.71 4.98
C ASP A 281 19.61 4.93 5.52
N ALA A 282 19.22 4.91 6.80
CA ALA A 282 18.38 5.95 7.40
C ALA A 282 19.00 7.36 7.32
N GLU A 283 20.33 7.46 7.43
CA GLU A 283 21.05 8.74 7.36
C GLU A 283 20.99 9.39 5.97
N ASP A 284 20.81 8.56 4.93
CA ASP A 284 20.73 9.01 3.53
C ASP A 284 19.31 9.38 3.08
N TYR A 285 18.31 9.21 3.95
CA TYR A 285 16.92 9.44 3.61
C TYR A 285 16.58 10.95 3.58
N LYS A 286 16.14 11.48 2.42
CA LYS A 286 16.04 12.93 2.15
C LYS A 286 14.65 13.55 2.23
N LEU A 287 13.58 12.75 2.27
CA LEU A 287 12.23 13.32 2.15
C LEU A 287 11.74 14.06 3.41
N GLY A 288 12.43 13.91 4.53
CA GLY A 288 11.99 14.40 5.81
C GLY A 288 10.84 13.58 6.41
N PHE A 289 10.72 13.69 7.71
CA PHE A 289 9.73 12.95 8.47
C PHE A 289 8.65 13.88 9.02
N ILE A 290 7.48 13.33 9.29
CA ILE A 290 6.37 14.02 9.94
C ILE A 290 6.71 14.29 11.40
N PHE A 291 7.38 13.35 12.05
CA PHE A 291 7.75 13.39 13.46
C PHE A 291 9.21 13.80 13.60
N GLU A 292 9.52 14.53 14.65
CA GLU A 292 10.88 14.94 14.99
C GLU A 292 11.79 13.73 15.20
N ASN A 293 11.31 12.74 15.95
CA ASN A 293 11.94 11.43 16.05
C ASN A 293 11.04 10.35 15.46
N PRO A 294 11.27 9.92 14.21
CA PRO A 294 10.42 8.91 13.55
C PRO A 294 10.49 7.53 14.21
N PHE A 295 11.57 7.22 14.92
CA PHE A 295 11.76 5.91 15.55
C PHE A 295 10.75 5.65 16.67
N ASP A 296 10.26 6.69 17.36
CA ASP A 296 9.22 6.58 18.40
C ASP A 296 7.87 6.10 17.83
N TYR A 297 7.74 6.10 16.51
CA TYR A 297 6.52 5.72 15.78
C TYR A 297 6.72 4.51 14.86
N MET A 298 7.77 3.72 15.10
CA MET A 298 8.05 2.46 14.42
C MET A 298 7.80 1.28 15.38
N PRO A 299 6.53 0.86 15.57
CA PRO A 299 6.24 -0.27 16.44
C PRO A 299 6.74 -1.56 15.77
N GLY A 300 7.72 -2.23 16.39
CA GLY A 300 8.34 -3.44 15.89
C GLY A 300 9.87 -3.41 15.97
N HIS A 301 10.53 -4.36 15.31
CA HIS A 301 11.98 -4.51 15.33
C HIS A 301 12.67 -3.57 14.35
N ILE A 302 13.73 -2.91 14.78
CA ILE A 302 14.62 -2.15 13.89
C ILE A 302 15.81 -3.05 13.51
N VAL A 303 16.11 -3.06 12.22
CA VAL A 303 17.10 -3.93 11.59
C VAL A 303 18.07 -3.07 10.79
N TYR A 304 19.36 -3.14 11.13
CA TYR A 304 20.40 -2.38 10.47
C TYR A 304 21.35 -3.23 9.60
N ASN A 305 21.30 -4.56 9.74
CA ASN A 305 22.22 -5.46 9.05
C ASN A 305 21.60 -6.84 8.82
N GLN A 306 22.31 -7.69 8.07
CA GLN A 306 21.83 -9.02 7.69
C GLN A 306 21.67 -9.97 8.89
N GLU A 307 22.52 -9.87 9.91
CA GLU A 307 22.43 -10.71 11.10
C GLU A 307 21.12 -10.44 11.86
N GLU A 308 20.82 -9.17 12.09
CA GLU A 308 19.55 -8.73 12.72
C GLU A 308 18.34 -9.11 11.87
N PHE A 309 18.45 -8.99 10.52
CA PHE A 309 17.42 -9.39 9.59
C PHE A 309 17.08 -10.89 9.69
N ILE A 310 18.11 -11.74 9.71
CA ILE A 310 17.95 -13.19 9.87
C ILE A 310 17.44 -13.51 11.27
N SER A 311 17.92 -12.81 12.30
CA SER A 311 17.44 -12.99 13.69
C SER A 311 15.95 -12.70 13.82
N PHE A 312 15.44 -11.60 13.23
CA PHE A 312 14.01 -11.32 13.21
C PHE A 312 13.22 -12.45 12.52
N ILE A 313 13.66 -12.89 11.34
CA ILE A 313 12.99 -13.98 10.62
C ILE A 313 13.00 -15.27 11.47
N LYS A 314 14.10 -15.55 12.17
CA LYS A 314 14.22 -16.69 13.08
C LYS A 314 13.21 -16.63 14.21
N ASP A 315 13.04 -15.47 14.85
CA ASP A 315 12.07 -15.29 15.92
C ASP A 315 10.63 -15.50 15.43
N VAL A 316 10.28 -15.01 14.22
CA VAL A 316 9.00 -15.30 13.56
C VAL A 316 8.83 -16.80 13.32
N ILE A 317 9.85 -17.51 12.85
CA ILE A 317 9.81 -18.96 12.60
C ILE A 317 9.62 -19.74 13.91
N ASP A 318 10.27 -19.31 14.97
CA ASP A 318 10.23 -19.94 16.30
C ASP A 318 8.92 -19.61 17.05
N GLY A 319 8.10 -18.71 16.50
CA GLY A 319 6.84 -18.25 17.13
C GLY A 319 7.07 -17.41 18.36
N LYS A 320 8.25 -16.82 18.50
CA LYS A 320 8.48 -15.78 19.50
C LYS A 320 7.80 -14.52 19.01
N ASP A 321 7.06 -13.90 19.93
CA ASP A 321 6.49 -12.59 19.66
C ASP A 321 7.58 -11.54 19.85
N PRO A 322 8.02 -10.89 18.78
CA PRO A 322 9.06 -9.88 18.88
C PRO A 322 8.54 -8.48 19.26
N HIS A 323 7.39 -8.34 19.87
CA HIS A 323 6.83 -7.07 20.35
C HIS A 323 7.39 -6.64 21.69
#